data_ba3789bd643e9d85cf98ea3448fa8581
#
_entry.id   ba3789bd643e9d85cf98ea3448fa8581
#
_cell.length_a   1.000
_cell.length_b   1.000
_cell.length_c   1.000
_cell.angle_alpha   90.00
_cell.angle_beta   90.00
_cell.angle_gamma   90.00
#
_symmetry.space_group_name_H-M   'P 1'
#
loop_
_entity.id
_entity.type
_entity.pdbx_description
1 polymer ?
#
loop_
_entity_poly.entity_id
_entity_poly.type
_entity_poly.pdbx_seq_one_letter_code
_entity_poly.pdbx_strand_id
1 'polypeptide(L)'
;ISVEHHVRNEVRIRNVKNWKFYALQLEEELREGPDVQPIEIENSENLLFANLYLFRVIWIDTPLPCAVRTWGCRDIEFYNVHNFTQMHQTTDVTIKDMNTGLEVLPWEFTRLTITGNEKKAQPVSGDVVRLATGFEYVHGMAQDSQGNIYFCEQRMRRIYRYSPADEKVTLVADYPWPVLSLAVDTEDNLLVCVKYTPQPGFV
;
A
#
# COMPACT_ATOMS: atom_id res chain seq x y z
N ILE A 1 -8.32 5.44 -15.83
CA ILE A 1 -8.26 6.92 -15.86
C ILE A 1 -6.83 7.28 -15.51
N SER A 2 -6.23 8.18 -16.29
CA SER A 2 -4.95 8.83 -15.99
C SER A 2 -5.22 10.29 -15.70
N VAL A 3 -4.60 10.82 -14.65
CA VAL A 3 -4.68 12.24 -14.25
C VAL A 3 -3.26 12.72 -13.99
N GLU A 4 -2.87 13.78 -14.71
CA GLU A 4 -1.49 14.26 -14.76
C GLU A 4 -1.48 15.78 -14.95
N HIS A 5 -0.37 16.41 -14.59
CA HIS A 5 -0.06 17.82 -14.90
C HIS A 5 -0.87 18.87 -14.16
N HIS A 6 -1.20 18.64 -12.91
CA HIS A 6 -1.91 19.60 -12.06
C HIS A 6 -1.02 20.18 -10.97
N VAL A 7 -0.90 21.47 -10.88
CA VAL A 7 0.03 22.20 -9.99
C VAL A 7 -0.35 22.22 -8.50
N ARG A 8 -1.49 21.72 -8.12
CA ARG A 8 -1.95 21.75 -6.72
C ARG A 8 -2.43 20.38 -6.24
N ASN A 9 -3.37 19.80 -6.93
CA ASN A 9 -3.89 18.46 -6.68
C ASN A 9 -4.08 17.77 -8.01
N GLU A 10 -3.67 16.52 -8.11
CA GLU A 10 -4.03 15.68 -9.26
C GLU A 10 -5.51 15.34 -9.22
N VAL A 11 -5.98 14.88 -8.07
CA VAL A 11 -7.40 14.56 -7.85
C VAL A 11 -7.88 15.15 -6.54
N ARG A 12 -8.98 15.88 -6.60
CA ARG A 12 -9.70 16.35 -5.42
C ARG A 12 -11.14 15.88 -5.43
N ILE A 13 -11.53 15.16 -4.39
CA ILE A 13 -12.86 14.58 -4.19
C ILE A 13 -13.47 15.25 -2.97
N ARG A 14 -14.61 15.91 -3.15
CA ARG A 14 -15.25 16.68 -2.07
C ARG A 14 -16.76 16.50 -2.09
N ASN A 15 -17.34 16.16 -0.92
CA ASN A 15 -18.78 15.99 -0.75
C ASN A 15 -19.38 14.94 -1.72
N VAL A 16 -18.65 13.85 -1.96
CA VAL A 16 -19.02 12.79 -2.90
C VAL A 16 -19.49 11.56 -2.14
N LYS A 17 -20.53 10.89 -2.63
CA LYS A 17 -21.05 9.64 -2.08
C LYS A 17 -21.29 8.59 -3.15
N ASN A 18 -21.04 7.33 -2.78
CA ASN A 18 -21.36 6.15 -3.60
C ASN A 18 -20.63 6.10 -4.95
N TRP A 19 -19.37 6.52 -5.00
CA TRP A 19 -18.55 6.48 -6.20
C TRP A 19 -17.54 5.33 -6.16
N LYS A 20 -17.20 4.84 -7.35
CA LYS A 20 -16.20 3.80 -7.55
C LYS A 20 -15.20 4.26 -8.60
N PHE A 21 -13.93 4.19 -8.23
CA PHE A 21 -12.79 4.54 -9.08
C PHE A 21 -12.02 3.26 -9.40
N TYR A 22 -11.95 2.92 -10.68
CA TYR A 22 -11.24 1.75 -11.16
C TYR A 22 -10.05 2.15 -12.00
N ALA A 23 -8.87 1.56 -11.70
CA ALA A 23 -7.64 1.80 -12.43
C ALA A 23 -7.33 3.30 -12.57
N LEU A 24 -7.28 4.00 -11.45
CA LEU A 24 -6.90 5.41 -11.39
C LEU A 24 -5.37 5.51 -11.28
N GLN A 25 -4.76 6.16 -12.24
CA GLN A 25 -3.34 6.49 -12.26
C GLN A 25 -3.16 7.98 -12.04
N LEU A 26 -2.21 8.33 -11.19
CA LEU A 26 -1.77 9.71 -10.97
C LEU A 26 -0.26 9.76 -11.11
N GLU A 27 0.21 10.72 -11.89
CA GLU A 27 1.62 10.91 -12.18
C GLU A 27 2.02 12.36 -11.86
N GLU A 28 2.93 12.54 -10.92
CA GLU A 28 3.51 13.83 -10.61
C GLU A 28 4.77 14.06 -11.43
N GLU A 29 4.81 15.14 -12.19
CA GLU A 29 5.92 15.50 -13.04
C GLU A 29 6.66 16.75 -12.56
N LEU A 30 7.87 16.95 -13.09
CA LEU A 30 8.78 18.03 -12.71
C LEU A 30 8.17 19.45 -12.81
N ARG A 31 7.28 19.69 -13.75
CA ARG A 31 6.71 21.03 -14.00
C ARG A 31 5.61 21.41 -13.01
N GLU A 32 5.08 20.48 -12.27
CA GLU A 32 4.00 20.67 -11.33
C GLU A 32 4.50 21.20 -9.99
N GLY A 33 5.75 20.91 -9.68
CA GLY A 33 6.41 21.32 -8.44
C GLY A 33 6.46 20.22 -7.38
N PRO A 34 7.23 20.43 -6.31
CA PRO A 34 7.48 19.41 -5.31
C PRO A 34 6.32 19.16 -4.35
N ASP A 35 5.34 20.05 -4.32
CA ASP A 35 4.28 20.08 -3.30
C ASP A 35 2.90 19.67 -3.84
N VAL A 36 2.85 19.07 -5.03
CA VAL A 36 1.59 18.60 -5.60
C VAL A 36 1.04 17.45 -4.77
N GLN A 37 -0.21 17.59 -4.30
CA GLN A 37 -0.90 16.55 -3.56
C GLN A 37 -1.61 15.59 -4.51
N PRO A 38 -1.23 14.30 -4.58
CA PRO A 38 -1.86 13.39 -5.54
C PRO A 38 -3.37 13.25 -5.33
N ILE A 39 -3.82 12.92 -4.12
CA ILE A 39 -5.26 12.81 -3.83
C ILE A 39 -5.63 13.53 -2.54
N GLU A 40 -6.69 14.34 -2.62
CA GLU A 40 -7.42 14.84 -1.46
C GLU A 40 -8.86 14.34 -1.47
N ILE A 41 -9.34 13.79 -0.35
CA ILE A 41 -10.71 13.33 -0.16
C ILE A 41 -11.29 14.04 1.06
N GLU A 42 -12.37 14.77 0.86
CA GLU A 42 -12.97 15.62 1.88
C GLU A 42 -14.49 15.38 1.99
N ASN A 43 -14.99 15.18 3.21
CA ASN A 43 -16.41 15.04 3.53
C ASN A 43 -17.14 14.04 2.60
N SER A 44 -16.54 12.91 2.33
CA SER A 44 -17.02 11.95 1.35
C SER A 44 -17.29 10.59 2.00
N GLU A 45 -18.18 9.80 1.39
CA GLU A 45 -18.71 8.60 1.99
C GLU A 45 -18.97 7.50 0.95
N ASN A 46 -18.71 6.26 1.34
CA ASN A 46 -18.92 5.06 0.52
C ASN A 46 -18.23 5.19 -0.84
N LEU A 47 -16.92 5.33 -0.80
CA LEU A 47 -16.07 5.38 -1.98
C LEU A 47 -15.22 4.11 -2.09
N LEU A 48 -15.04 3.65 -3.32
CA LEU A 48 -14.16 2.54 -3.64
C LEU A 48 -13.06 3.00 -4.59
N PHE A 49 -11.82 2.75 -4.24
CA PHE A 49 -10.65 2.86 -5.11
C PHE A 49 -10.08 1.46 -5.34
N ALA A 50 -10.11 0.99 -6.58
CA ALA A 50 -9.56 -0.31 -6.95
C ALA A 50 -8.50 -0.14 -8.02
N ASN A 51 -7.30 -0.69 -7.79
CA ASN A 51 -6.10 -0.53 -8.60
C ASN A 51 -5.69 0.95 -8.71
N LEU A 52 -5.25 1.50 -7.59
CA LEU A 52 -4.78 2.87 -7.49
C LEU A 52 -3.27 2.92 -7.68
N TYR A 53 -2.82 3.66 -8.69
CA TYR A 53 -1.43 3.91 -8.98
C TYR A 53 -1.08 5.37 -8.71
N LEU A 54 -0.15 5.58 -7.78
CA LEU A 54 0.36 6.88 -7.39
C LEU A 54 1.87 6.88 -7.62
N PHE A 55 2.39 7.70 -8.50
CA PHE A 55 3.83 7.73 -8.70
C PHE A 55 4.38 9.09 -9.06
N ARG A 56 5.64 9.28 -8.72
CA ARG A 56 6.39 10.51 -8.95
C ARG A 56 7.54 10.25 -9.92
N VAL A 57 7.64 11.11 -10.90
CA VAL A 57 8.76 11.12 -11.87
C VAL A 57 9.64 12.35 -11.71
N ILE A 58 9.44 13.12 -10.66
CA ILE A 58 10.24 14.32 -10.36
C ILE A 58 11.48 13.99 -9.54
N TRP A 59 12.59 14.63 -9.91
CA TRP A 59 13.83 14.53 -9.18
C TRP A 59 13.87 15.56 -8.06
N ILE A 60 13.49 15.16 -6.86
CA ILE A 60 13.57 15.97 -5.65
C ILE A 60 14.21 15.17 -4.51
N ASP A 61 14.83 15.87 -3.59
CA ASP A 61 15.58 15.26 -2.49
C ASP A 61 14.72 15.00 -1.25
N THR A 62 13.49 15.48 -1.24
CA THR A 62 12.57 15.31 -0.12
C THR A 62 11.31 14.55 -0.54
N PRO A 63 10.85 13.61 0.28
CA PRO A 63 9.57 12.94 0.03
C PRO A 63 8.40 13.91 0.23
N LEU A 64 7.29 13.66 -0.48
CA LEU A 64 6.02 14.30 -0.16
C LEU A 64 5.47 13.72 1.15
N PRO A 65 4.86 14.50 2.05
CA PRO A 65 4.38 14.01 3.34
C PRO A 65 3.37 12.85 3.24
N CYS A 66 2.49 12.85 2.24
CA CYS A 66 1.60 11.72 1.97
C CYS A 66 1.02 11.78 0.56
N ALA A 67 0.66 10.62 0.00
CA ALA A 67 0.05 10.55 -1.32
C ALA A 67 -1.47 10.81 -1.28
N VAL A 68 -2.15 10.33 -0.25
CA VAL A 68 -3.60 10.52 -0.08
C VAL A 68 -3.89 11.18 1.26
N ARG A 69 -4.66 12.27 1.26
CA ARG A 69 -5.20 12.92 2.46
C ARG A 69 -6.70 12.70 2.55
N THR A 70 -7.19 12.42 3.75
CA THR A 70 -8.64 12.30 4.00
C THR A 70 -9.10 13.21 5.13
N TRP A 71 -10.28 13.83 5.00
CA TRP A 71 -10.94 14.63 6.04
C TRP A 71 -12.42 14.32 6.09
N GLY A 72 -12.95 14.06 7.27
CA GLY A 72 -14.39 13.87 7.45
C GLY A 72 -14.96 12.76 6.57
N CYS A 73 -14.16 11.76 6.26
CA CYS A 73 -14.52 10.68 5.38
C CYS A 73 -15.03 9.46 6.16
N ARG A 74 -15.91 8.69 5.53
CA ARG A 74 -16.46 7.45 6.08
C ARG A 74 -16.65 6.41 4.98
N ASP A 75 -16.40 5.14 5.34
CA ASP A 75 -16.59 4.00 4.44
C ASP A 75 -15.83 4.18 3.11
N ILE A 76 -14.54 4.49 3.22
CA ILE A 76 -13.64 4.60 2.07
C ILE A 76 -12.82 3.32 1.97
N GLU A 77 -12.95 2.62 0.87
CA GLU A 77 -12.22 1.38 0.61
C GLU A 77 -11.15 1.57 -0.46
N PHE A 78 -9.96 1.05 -0.17
CA PHE A 78 -8.83 1.00 -1.09
C PHE A 78 -8.43 -0.45 -1.33
N TYR A 79 -8.31 -0.83 -2.59
CA TYR A 79 -7.84 -2.14 -3.03
C TYR A 79 -6.70 -1.98 -4.03
N ASN A 80 -5.62 -2.75 -3.84
CA ASN A 80 -4.43 -2.74 -4.69
C ASN A 80 -3.89 -1.33 -4.91
N VAL A 81 -3.35 -0.75 -3.86
CA VAL A 81 -2.69 0.55 -3.92
C VAL A 81 -1.20 0.36 -4.17
N HIS A 82 -0.67 1.10 -5.13
CA HIS A 82 0.73 1.17 -5.48
C HIS A 82 1.17 2.63 -5.44
N ASN A 83 2.05 2.94 -4.50
CA ASN A 83 2.64 4.26 -4.34
C ASN A 83 4.15 4.14 -4.49
N PHE A 84 4.73 4.67 -5.57
CA PHE A 84 6.14 4.51 -5.86
C PHE A 84 6.73 5.72 -6.57
N THR A 85 8.04 5.72 -6.72
CA THR A 85 8.77 6.71 -7.53
C THR A 85 9.64 6.01 -8.55
N GLN A 86 9.80 6.61 -9.70
CA GLN A 86 10.79 6.20 -10.69
C GLN A 86 12.14 6.91 -10.48
N MET A 87 12.16 7.96 -9.68
CA MET A 87 13.34 8.82 -9.51
C MET A 87 13.99 8.62 -8.14
N HIS A 88 13.81 9.52 -7.21
CA HIS A 88 14.58 9.54 -5.98
C HIS A 88 13.74 9.35 -4.71
N GLN A 89 12.71 10.14 -4.56
CA GLN A 89 11.89 10.15 -3.37
C GLN A 89 10.40 10.01 -3.72
N THR A 90 9.68 9.23 -2.94
CA THR A 90 8.24 9.10 -3.08
C THR A 90 7.50 9.92 -2.02
N THR A 91 6.76 9.30 -1.14
CA THR A 91 6.02 9.92 -0.05
C THR A 91 6.42 9.29 1.28
N ASP A 92 6.33 10.04 2.37
CA ASP A 92 6.60 9.50 3.71
C ASP A 92 5.57 8.46 4.10
N VAL A 93 4.29 8.75 3.82
CA VAL A 93 3.18 7.84 4.07
C VAL A 93 2.28 7.76 2.83
N THR A 94 1.63 6.64 2.63
CA THR A 94 0.72 6.50 1.49
C THR A 94 -0.61 7.19 1.77
N ILE A 95 -1.24 6.96 2.92
CA ILE A 95 -2.52 7.59 3.27
C ILE A 95 -2.42 8.22 4.66
N LYS A 96 -2.93 9.43 4.79
CA LYS A 96 -3.06 10.13 6.07
C LYS A 96 -4.48 10.60 6.30
N ASP A 97 -5.09 10.14 7.39
CA ASP A 97 -6.36 10.69 7.86
C ASP A 97 -6.09 11.91 8.75
N MET A 98 -6.50 13.07 8.27
CA MET A 98 -6.19 14.34 8.91
C MET A 98 -7.04 14.62 10.15
N ASN A 99 -8.17 13.92 10.36
CA ASN A 99 -8.98 14.08 11.56
C ASN A 99 -8.35 13.36 12.76
N THR A 100 -7.88 12.15 12.54
CA THR A 100 -7.35 11.28 13.59
C THR A 100 -5.83 11.34 13.69
N GLY A 101 -5.17 11.71 12.59
CA GLY A 101 -3.72 11.65 12.43
C GLY A 101 -3.20 10.23 12.19
N LEU A 102 -4.07 9.28 11.86
CA LEU A 102 -3.67 7.93 11.48
C LEU A 102 -2.93 7.94 10.15
N GLU A 103 -1.87 7.15 10.07
CA GLU A 103 -0.99 7.05 8.91
C GLU A 103 -0.86 5.61 8.46
N VAL A 104 -0.97 5.41 7.15
CA VAL A 104 -0.70 4.14 6.46
C VAL A 104 0.65 4.26 5.78
N LEU A 105 1.67 3.67 6.38
CA LEU A 105 3.06 3.78 5.93
C LEU A 105 3.38 2.95 4.67
N PRO A 106 2.88 1.70 4.50
CA PRO A 106 3.26 0.89 3.36
C PRO A 106 2.92 1.56 2.03
N TRP A 107 3.88 1.58 1.11
CA TRP A 107 3.69 2.12 -0.23
C TRP A 107 2.84 1.21 -1.12
N GLU A 108 2.76 -0.06 -0.76
CA GLU A 108 1.92 -1.04 -1.45
C GLU A 108 1.11 -1.84 -0.44
N PHE A 109 -0.18 -1.99 -0.70
CA PHE A 109 -1.05 -2.83 0.10
C PHE A 109 -2.27 -3.29 -0.70
N THR A 110 -2.84 -4.42 -0.31
CA THR A 110 -3.97 -5.04 -1.02
C THR A 110 -5.31 -4.45 -0.63
N ARG A 111 -5.50 -4.12 0.66
CA ARG A 111 -6.78 -3.57 1.14
C ARG A 111 -6.60 -2.68 2.36
N LEU A 112 -7.35 -1.59 2.38
CA LEU A 112 -7.56 -0.72 3.52
C LEU A 112 -9.00 -0.20 3.51
N THR A 113 -9.61 -0.07 4.69
CA THR A 113 -10.92 0.58 4.85
C THR A 113 -10.82 1.67 5.90
N ILE A 114 -11.23 2.89 5.56
CA ILE A 114 -11.45 4.00 6.50
C ILE A 114 -12.93 3.99 6.87
N THR A 115 -13.25 3.61 8.10
CA THR A 115 -14.64 3.50 8.57
C THR A 115 -15.23 4.83 9.00
N GLY A 116 -14.38 5.80 9.32
CA GLY A 116 -14.76 7.10 9.87
C GLY A 116 -15.00 7.09 11.38
N ASN A 117 -14.73 5.97 12.03
CA ASN A 117 -14.84 5.79 13.47
C ASN A 117 -13.48 5.57 14.14
N GLU A 118 -12.41 5.80 13.41
CA GLU A 118 -11.05 5.63 13.89
C GLU A 118 -10.78 6.57 15.06
N LYS A 119 -10.18 6.03 16.08
CA LYS A 119 -9.63 6.82 17.18
C LYS A 119 -8.19 7.16 16.85
N LYS A 120 -7.73 8.33 17.30
CA LYS A 120 -6.31 8.68 17.19
C LYS A 120 -5.47 7.52 17.72
N ALA A 121 -4.54 7.06 16.91
CA ALA A 121 -3.63 5.99 17.32
C ALA A 121 -2.91 6.40 18.60
N GLN A 122 -3.01 5.57 19.63
CA GLN A 122 -2.13 5.68 20.77
C GLN A 122 -0.80 5.05 20.38
N PRO A 123 0.34 5.62 20.78
CA PRO A 123 1.61 4.95 20.60
C PRO A 123 1.51 3.55 21.20
N VAL A 124 1.76 2.52 20.41
CA VAL A 124 1.85 1.17 20.92
C VAL A 124 3.12 1.14 21.77
N SER A 125 2.96 1.13 23.08
CA SER A 125 4.08 0.85 23.98
C SER A 125 4.25 -0.66 24.05
N GLY A 126 5.35 -1.16 23.57
CA GLY A 126 5.70 -2.57 23.62
C GLY A 126 7.12 -2.77 23.15
N ASP A 127 7.72 -3.86 23.58
CA ASP A 127 9.06 -4.22 23.13
C ASP A 127 9.00 -4.73 21.69
N VAL A 128 9.91 -4.27 20.85
CA VAL A 128 10.11 -4.83 19.52
C VAL A 128 10.88 -6.13 19.67
N VAL A 129 10.22 -7.23 19.35
CA VAL A 129 10.81 -8.56 19.40
C VAL A 129 11.18 -9.02 17.99
N ARG A 130 12.43 -9.47 17.84
CA ARG A 130 12.90 -10.04 16.58
C ARG A 130 12.46 -11.49 16.48
N LEU A 131 11.55 -11.79 15.56
CA LEU A 131 10.99 -13.13 15.36
C LEU A 131 11.87 -14.02 14.50
N ALA A 132 12.60 -13.44 13.51
CA ALA A 132 13.43 -14.19 12.59
C ALA A 132 14.59 -13.36 12.03
N THR A 133 15.61 -14.03 11.48
CA THR A 133 16.79 -13.42 10.85
C THR A 133 17.20 -14.19 9.60
N GLY A 134 18.10 -13.62 8.80
CA GLY A 134 18.66 -14.29 7.61
C GLY A 134 17.91 -13.97 6.33
N PHE A 135 17.11 -12.90 6.32
CA PHE A 135 16.40 -12.41 5.13
C PHE A 135 16.99 -11.08 4.69
N GLU A 136 17.13 -10.88 3.39
CA GLU A 136 17.70 -9.63 2.84
C GLU A 136 16.61 -8.58 2.57
N TYR A 137 15.48 -9.02 2.01
CA TYR A 137 14.41 -8.09 1.60
C TYR A 137 13.03 -8.69 1.86
N VAL A 138 12.56 -8.51 3.09
CA VAL A 138 11.23 -8.96 3.51
C VAL A 138 10.17 -7.97 3.02
N HIS A 139 9.17 -8.49 2.35
CA HIS A 139 8.10 -7.72 1.74
C HIS A 139 6.79 -8.49 1.80
N GLY A 140 5.66 -7.79 1.82
CA GLY A 140 4.33 -8.38 1.84
C GLY A 140 4.12 -9.38 2.99
N MET A 141 3.35 -9.00 3.99
CA MET A 141 3.01 -9.87 5.12
C MET A 141 1.51 -10.09 5.22
N ALA A 142 1.12 -11.30 5.63
CA ALA A 142 -0.26 -11.67 5.89
C ALA A 142 -0.33 -12.62 7.10
N GLN A 143 -1.46 -12.63 7.79
CA GLN A 143 -1.68 -13.49 8.95
C GLN A 143 -2.90 -14.36 8.72
N ASP A 144 -2.83 -15.65 9.08
CA ASP A 144 -3.95 -16.57 9.06
C ASP A 144 -4.73 -16.55 10.40
N SER A 145 -5.83 -17.30 10.46
CA SER A 145 -6.68 -17.38 11.65
C SER A 145 -6.00 -18.02 12.85
N GLN A 146 -4.92 -18.76 12.64
CA GLN A 146 -4.11 -19.40 13.69
C GLN A 146 -2.98 -18.51 14.20
N GLY A 147 -2.82 -17.32 13.63
CA GLY A 147 -1.78 -16.37 13.98
C GLY A 147 -0.43 -16.62 13.30
N ASN A 148 -0.36 -17.56 12.35
CA ASN A 148 0.86 -17.71 11.56
C ASN A 148 1.06 -16.49 10.66
N ILE A 149 2.31 -16.06 10.52
CA ILE A 149 2.68 -14.90 9.71
C ILE A 149 3.38 -15.38 8.45
N TYR A 150 2.78 -15.10 7.30
CA TYR A 150 3.37 -15.31 5.99
C TYR A 150 4.09 -14.06 5.54
N PHE A 151 5.26 -14.22 4.97
CA PHE A 151 6.03 -13.12 4.40
C PHE A 151 6.83 -13.59 3.18
N CYS A 152 7.09 -12.68 2.25
CA CYS A 152 7.93 -12.98 1.11
C CYS A 152 9.32 -12.36 1.24
N GLU A 153 10.29 -13.08 0.77
CA GLU A 153 11.64 -12.61 0.51
C GLU A 153 11.76 -12.39 -1.00
N GLN A 154 11.74 -11.13 -1.41
CA GLN A 154 11.55 -10.76 -2.82
C GLN A 154 12.72 -11.18 -3.71
N ARG A 155 13.97 -11.04 -3.25
CA ARG A 155 15.15 -11.39 -4.05
C ARG A 155 15.24 -12.88 -4.37
N MET A 156 14.92 -13.72 -3.37
CA MET A 156 14.93 -15.16 -3.54
C MET A 156 13.62 -15.71 -4.10
N ARG A 157 12.60 -14.84 -4.26
CA ARG A 157 11.25 -15.22 -4.76
C ARG A 157 10.58 -16.29 -3.92
N ARG A 158 10.77 -16.24 -2.60
CA ARG A 158 10.32 -17.24 -1.64
C ARG A 158 9.24 -16.70 -0.74
N ILE A 159 8.33 -17.59 -0.36
CA ILE A 159 7.33 -17.33 0.67
C ILE A 159 7.67 -18.17 1.88
N TYR A 160 7.72 -17.54 3.03
CA TYR A 160 7.96 -18.17 4.31
C TYR A 160 6.76 -18.01 5.22
N ARG A 161 6.64 -18.92 6.19
CA ARG A 161 5.66 -18.84 7.28
C ARG A 161 6.41 -18.89 8.60
N TYR A 162 6.17 -17.92 9.45
CA TYR A 162 6.51 -17.96 10.86
C TYR A 162 5.31 -18.51 11.64
N SER A 163 5.55 -19.52 12.50
CA SER A 163 4.52 -20.09 13.39
C SER A 163 4.82 -19.65 14.83
N PRO A 164 3.92 -18.89 15.48
CA PRO A 164 4.09 -18.50 16.88
C PRO A 164 4.05 -19.69 17.86
N ALA A 165 3.39 -20.79 17.47
CA ALA A 165 3.22 -21.97 18.32
C ALA A 165 4.54 -22.71 18.60
N ASP A 166 5.44 -22.73 17.65
CA ASP A 166 6.73 -23.45 17.76
C ASP A 166 7.93 -22.53 17.46
N GLU A 167 7.68 -21.24 17.26
CA GLU A 167 8.68 -20.18 16.96
C GLU A 167 9.57 -20.50 15.75
N LYS A 168 9.02 -21.19 14.75
CA LYS A 168 9.76 -21.62 13.58
C LYS A 168 9.37 -20.90 12.32
N VAL A 169 10.38 -20.69 11.48
CA VAL A 169 10.20 -20.25 10.10
C VAL A 169 10.33 -21.45 9.17
N THR A 170 9.35 -21.63 8.31
CA THR A 170 9.33 -22.67 7.30
C THR A 170 9.19 -22.08 5.90
N LEU A 171 9.87 -22.64 4.91
CA LEU A 171 9.66 -22.30 3.52
C LEU A 171 8.31 -22.87 3.07
N VAL A 172 7.45 -22.01 2.54
CA VAL A 172 6.12 -22.38 2.00
C VAL A 172 6.20 -22.64 0.51
N ALA A 173 6.86 -21.76 -0.22
CA ALA A 173 6.95 -21.87 -1.68
C ALA A 173 8.19 -21.17 -2.25
N ASP A 174 8.75 -21.71 -3.31
CA ASP A 174 9.63 -21.04 -4.26
C ASP A 174 8.78 -20.62 -5.47
N TYR A 175 8.87 -19.34 -5.87
CA TYR A 175 8.11 -18.81 -6.98
C TYR A 175 8.99 -18.45 -8.17
N PRO A 176 8.53 -18.66 -9.40
CA PRO A 176 9.31 -18.28 -10.59
C PRO A 176 9.37 -16.76 -10.80
N TRP A 177 8.43 -16.01 -10.18
CA TRP A 177 8.35 -14.56 -10.29
C TRP A 177 8.49 -13.87 -8.93
N PRO A 178 8.92 -12.59 -8.91
CA PRO A 178 8.93 -11.81 -7.68
C PRO A 178 7.54 -11.70 -7.06
N VAL A 179 7.45 -12.05 -5.79
CA VAL A 179 6.22 -11.89 -5.00
C VAL A 179 6.14 -10.44 -4.54
N LEU A 180 5.04 -9.77 -4.82
CA LEU A 180 4.82 -8.36 -4.48
C LEU A 180 4.02 -8.19 -3.18
N SER A 181 3.03 -9.03 -2.97
CA SER A 181 2.15 -8.93 -1.81
C SER A 181 1.52 -10.28 -1.48
N LEU A 182 1.12 -10.41 -0.22
CA LEU A 182 0.40 -11.56 0.29
C LEU A 182 -0.89 -11.10 0.97
N ALA A 183 -1.92 -11.92 0.90
CA ALA A 183 -3.12 -11.79 1.70
C ALA A 183 -3.62 -13.18 2.11
N VAL A 184 -4.38 -13.27 3.18
CA VAL A 184 -5.06 -14.49 3.59
C VAL A 184 -6.56 -14.21 3.58
N ASP A 185 -7.35 -15.09 2.97
CA ASP A 185 -8.79 -14.97 2.94
C ASP A 185 -9.45 -15.56 4.20
N THR A 186 -10.76 -15.53 4.27
CA THR A 186 -11.53 -16.03 5.43
C THR A 186 -11.53 -17.55 5.58
N GLU A 187 -11.02 -18.28 4.57
CA GLU A 187 -10.87 -19.73 4.58
C GLU A 187 -9.40 -20.15 4.79
N ASP A 188 -8.55 -19.22 5.18
CA ASP A 188 -7.09 -19.38 5.35
C ASP A 188 -6.34 -19.73 4.06
N ASN A 189 -6.90 -19.42 2.88
CA ASN A 189 -6.17 -19.51 1.63
C ASN A 189 -5.18 -18.36 1.48
N LEU A 190 -3.94 -18.66 1.14
CA LEU A 190 -2.90 -17.68 0.86
C LEU A 190 -3.04 -17.14 -0.58
N LEU A 191 -3.35 -15.88 -0.70
CA LEU A 191 -3.41 -15.16 -1.98
C LEU A 191 -2.06 -14.51 -2.26
N VAL A 192 -1.49 -14.79 -3.43
CA VAL A 192 -0.16 -14.33 -3.81
C VAL A 192 -0.23 -13.43 -5.02
N CYS A 193 0.18 -12.18 -4.85
CA CYS A 193 0.35 -11.24 -5.95
C CYS A 193 1.81 -11.29 -6.44
N VAL A 194 2.01 -11.51 -7.73
CA VAL A 194 3.35 -11.62 -8.33
C VAL A 194 3.53 -10.62 -9.47
N LYS A 195 4.78 -10.17 -9.64
CA LYS A 195 5.16 -9.41 -10.83
C LYS A 195 5.47 -10.38 -11.96
N TYR A 196 4.49 -10.57 -12.86
CA TYR A 196 4.72 -11.33 -14.08
C TYR A 196 5.48 -10.48 -15.09
N THR A 197 6.67 -10.91 -15.45
CA THR A 197 7.41 -10.32 -16.56
C THR A 197 7.51 -11.38 -17.64
N PRO A 198 6.79 -11.23 -18.78
CA PRO A 198 6.93 -12.17 -19.88
C PRO A 198 8.39 -12.19 -20.34
N GLN A 199 8.99 -13.37 -20.41
CA GLN A 199 10.33 -13.51 -20.96
C GLN A 199 10.30 -13.29 -22.48
N PRO A 200 11.21 -12.49 -23.05
CA PRO A 200 11.33 -12.38 -24.50
C PRO A 200 11.64 -13.76 -25.10
N GLY A 201 10.77 -14.27 -25.96
CA GLY A 201 11.01 -15.52 -26.68
C GLY A 201 10.02 -16.67 -26.43
N PHE A 202 9.04 -16.50 -25.55
CA PHE A 202 7.91 -17.43 -25.45
C PHE A 202 6.66 -16.77 -26.06
N VAL A 203 6.41 -17.12 -27.29
CA VAL A 203 5.11 -16.93 -27.97
C VAL A 203 4.40 -18.27 -27.95
#